data_55b35146dd4aa1074e8b063b7574a3fc
#
_entry.id   55b35146dd4aa1074e8b063b7574a3fc
#
_cell.length_a   1.000
_cell.length_b   1.000
_cell.length_c   1.000
_cell.angle_alpha   90.00
_cell.angle_beta   90.00
_cell.angle_gamma   90.00
#
_symmetry.space_group_name_H-M   'P 1'
#
loop_
_entity.id
_entity.type
_entity.pdbx_description
1 polymer ?
#
loop_
_entity_poly.entity_id
_entity_poly.type
_entity_poly.pdbx_seq_one_letter_code
_entity_poly.pdbx_strand_id
1 'polypeptide(L)'
;MGFSTKEMVIYTSNGCPKCTTLKKWLESKNADFEEKNLEDLDVMADLVMRNFVVLSAPALEVGGSVYTEGQIFDVDGLIDTKILEILKSM
;
A
#
# COMPACT_ATOMS: atom_id res chain seq x y z
N MET A 1 -11.82 13.66 16.59
CA MET A 1 -11.04 13.91 15.39
C MET A 1 -10.93 12.65 14.59
N GLY A 2 -11.61 12.33 13.76
CA GLY A 2 -11.61 11.04 13.08
C GLY A 2 -10.57 10.86 12.00
N PHE A 3 -9.59 11.72 11.88
CA PHE A 3 -8.62 11.54 10.81
C PHE A 3 -7.42 10.73 11.27
N SER A 4 -6.90 9.94 10.34
CA SER A 4 -5.71 9.16 10.56
C SER A 4 -4.49 10.08 10.60
N THR A 5 -3.57 9.79 11.52
CA THR A 5 -2.27 10.46 11.54
C THR A 5 -1.26 9.75 10.64
N LYS A 6 -1.63 8.59 10.09
CA LYS A 6 -0.75 7.81 9.23
C LYS A 6 -0.89 8.26 7.79
N GLU A 7 0.22 8.62 7.18
CA GLU A 7 0.24 9.07 5.79
C GLU A 7 0.36 7.91 4.80
N MET A 8 0.57 6.70 5.30
CA MET A 8 0.75 5.52 4.47
C MET A 8 -0.34 4.50 4.75
N VAL A 9 -0.92 3.97 3.67
CA VAL A 9 -1.93 2.91 3.75
C VAL A 9 -1.50 1.78 2.83
N ILE A 10 -1.48 0.56 3.36
CA ILE A 10 -1.26 -0.63 2.55
C ILE A 10 -2.61 -1.29 2.29
N TYR A 11 -2.90 -1.58 1.03
CA TYR A 11 -4.12 -2.28 0.64
C TYR A 11 -3.77 -3.74 0.39
N THR A 12 -4.46 -4.63 1.08
CA THR A 12 -4.19 -6.07 1.06
C THR A 12 -5.42 -6.84 0.63
N SER A 13 -5.25 -8.14 0.41
CA SER A 13 -6.37 -9.06 0.20
C SER A 13 -6.09 -10.35 0.96
N ASN A 14 -7.12 -11.19 1.11
CA ASN A 14 -6.96 -12.46 1.80
C ASN A 14 -6.05 -13.39 1.00
N GLY A 15 -5.16 -14.09 1.71
CA GLY A 15 -4.27 -15.05 1.07
C GLY A 15 -3.27 -14.44 0.10
N CYS A 16 -2.76 -13.27 0.40
CA CYS A 16 -1.83 -12.55 -0.45
C CYS A 16 -0.40 -12.63 0.10
N PRO A 17 0.48 -13.50 -0.45
CA PRO A 17 1.86 -13.61 0.02
C PRO A 17 2.66 -12.31 -0.16
N LYS A 18 2.44 -11.62 -1.28
CA LYS A 18 3.14 -10.36 -1.55
C LYS A 18 2.73 -9.25 -0.56
N CYS A 19 1.48 -9.27 -0.11
CA CYS A 19 1.02 -8.34 0.90
C CYS A 19 1.79 -8.55 2.21
N THR A 20 1.99 -9.80 2.60
CA THR A 20 2.77 -10.15 3.79
C THR A 20 4.22 -9.69 3.63
N THR A 21 4.81 -9.93 2.46
CA THR A 21 6.17 -9.50 2.15
C THR A 21 6.31 -7.99 2.28
N LEU A 22 5.38 -7.24 1.71
CA LEU A 22 5.42 -5.78 1.77
C LEU A 22 5.27 -5.27 3.20
N LYS A 23 4.34 -5.85 3.97
CA LYS A 23 4.14 -5.45 5.36
C LYS A 23 5.40 -5.66 6.19
N LYS A 24 6.04 -6.82 6.04
CA LYS A 24 7.28 -7.12 6.77
C LYS A 24 8.39 -6.17 6.38
N TRP A 25 8.48 -5.84 5.10
CA TRP A 25 9.48 -4.90 4.61
C TRP A 25 9.27 -3.52 5.23
N LEU A 26 8.03 -3.04 5.24
CA LEU A 26 7.70 -1.75 5.84
C LEU A 26 8.01 -1.73 7.34
N GLU A 27 7.70 -2.80 8.04
CA GLU A 27 8.00 -2.93 9.46
C GLU A 27 9.51 -2.90 9.71
N SER A 28 10.29 -3.53 8.83
CA SER A 28 11.76 -3.53 8.96
C SER A 28 12.36 -2.14 8.75
N LYS A 29 11.64 -1.25 8.10
CA LYS A 29 12.05 0.14 7.87
C LYS A 29 11.48 1.09 8.91
N ASN A 30 10.81 0.57 9.93
CA ASN A 30 10.12 1.35 10.95
C ASN A 30 9.08 2.30 10.35
N ALA A 31 8.51 1.92 9.21
CA ALA A 31 7.47 2.69 8.56
C ALA A 31 6.14 2.46 9.28
N ASP A 32 5.43 3.54 9.54
CA ASP A 32 4.13 3.48 10.19
C ASP A 32 3.06 3.50 9.11
N PHE A 33 2.18 2.52 9.12
CA PHE A 33 1.17 2.40 8.07
C PHE A 33 -0.14 1.85 8.63
N GLU A 34 -1.23 2.12 7.90
CA GLU A 34 -2.53 1.54 8.17
C GLU A 34 -2.79 0.46 7.13
N GLU A 35 -3.39 -0.65 7.54
CA GLU A 35 -3.75 -1.73 6.62
C GLU A 35 -5.24 -1.70 6.34
N LYS A 36 -5.62 -1.76 5.06
CA LYS A 36 -7.02 -1.87 4.64
C LYS A 36 -7.14 -3.02 3.65
N ASN A 37 -8.22 -3.79 3.78
CA ASN A 37 -8.45 -4.96 2.93
C ASN A 37 -9.30 -4.58 1.73
N LEU A 38 -8.82 -4.88 0.52
CA LEU A 38 -9.53 -4.59 -0.72
C LEU A 38 -10.82 -5.37 -0.88
N GLU A 39 -10.98 -6.47 -0.14
CA GLU A 39 -12.21 -7.26 -0.18
C GLU A 39 -13.33 -6.61 0.65
N ASP A 40 -13.01 -5.57 1.41
CA ASP A 40 -13.98 -4.76 2.12
C ASP A 40 -14.63 -3.80 1.13
N LEU A 41 -15.95 -3.84 1.02
CA LEU A 41 -16.69 -2.99 0.08
C LEU A 41 -16.52 -1.51 0.38
N ASP A 42 -16.42 -1.13 1.64
CA ASP A 42 -16.24 0.27 2.01
C ASP A 42 -14.88 0.79 1.54
N VAL A 43 -13.86 -0.05 1.60
CA VAL A 43 -12.52 0.29 1.12
C VAL A 43 -12.53 0.50 -0.38
N MET A 44 -13.14 -0.42 -1.11
CA MET A 44 -13.21 -0.31 -2.57
C MET A 44 -14.05 0.90 -3.00
N ALA A 45 -15.15 1.15 -2.32
CA ALA A 45 -15.99 2.30 -2.62
C ALA A 45 -15.22 3.61 -2.44
N ASP A 46 -14.44 3.72 -1.37
CA ASP A 46 -13.63 4.90 -1.11
C ASP A 46 -12.59 5.13 -2.22
N LEU A 47 -11.92 4.07 -2.64
CA LEU A 47 -10.93 4.17 -3.72
C LEU A 47 -11.57 4.62 -5.02
N VAL A 48 -12.71 4.06 -5.38
CA VAL A 48 -13.43 4.43 -6.59
C VAL A 48 -13.86 5.89 -6.54
N MET A 49 -14.34 6.35 -5.40
CA MET A 49 -14.76 7.74 -5.23
C MET A 49 -13.60 8.72 -5.36
N ARG A 50 -12.39 8.27 -5.04
CA ARG A 50 -11.19 9.09 -5.19
C ARG A 50 -10.50 8.90 -6.55
N ASN A 51 -11.16 8.19 -7.48
CA ASN A 51 -10.67 7.90 -8.83
C ASN A 51 -9.41 7.03 -8.87
N PHE A 52 -9.22 6.18 -7.86
CA PHE A 52 -8.13 5.22 -7.88
C PHE A 52 -8.66 3.86 -8.36
N VAL A 53 -7.99 3.28 -9.34
CA VAL A 53 -8.31 1.95 -9.84
C VAL A 53 -7.28 0.97 -9.28
N VAL A 54 -7.70 0.18 -8.29
CA VAL A 54 -6.83 -0.80 -7.65
C VAL A 54 -7.46 -2.17 -7.87
N LEU A 55 -6.89 -2.93 -8.78
CA LEU A 55 -7.45 -4.21 -9.23
C LEU A 55 -6.84 -5.42 -8.53
N SER A 56 -5.72 -5.25 -7.85
CA SER A 56 -5.05 -6.36 -7.19
C SER A 56 -4.25 -5.84 -6.00
N ALA A 57 -3.99 -6.73 -5.07
CA ALA A 57 -3.15 -6.44 -3.91
C ALA A 57 -1.74 -6.99 -4.13
N PRO A 58 -0.73 -6.40 -3.50
CA PRO A 58 -0.82 -5.25 -2.63
C PRO A 58 -0.84 -3.93 -3.40
N ALA A 59 -1.34 -2.89 -2.75
CA ALA A 59 -1.19 -1.53 -3.25
C ALA A 59 -0.76 -0.67 -2.06
N LEU A 60 -0.08 0.42 -2.34
CA LEU A 60 0.45 1.29 -1.30
C LEU A 60 0.08 2.74 -1.60
N GLU A 61 -0.56 3.39 -0.65
CA GLU A 61 -0.88 4.80 -0.76
C GLU A 61 0.07 5.60 0.12
N VAL A 62 0.72 6.59 -0.46
CA VAL A 62 1.65 7.47 0.26
C VAL A 62 1.40 8.90 -0.20
N GLY A 63 1.03 9.76 0.72
CA GLY A 63 0.89 11.19 0.44
C GLY A 63 -0.08 11.51 -0.69
N GLY A 64 -1.17 10.74 -0.83
CA GLY A 64 -2.17 10.96 -1.85
C GLY A 64 -1.90 10.27 -3.18
N SER A 65 -0.80 9.55 -3.30
CA SER A 65 -0.47 8.77 -4.50
C SER A 65 -0.60 7.28 -4.20
N VAL A 66 -1.13 6.51 -5.14
CA VAL A 66 -1.30 5.06 -4.99
C VAL A 66 -0.36 4.33 -5.94
N TYR A 67 0.42 3.41 -5.39
CA TYR A 67 1.35 2.57 -6.13
C TYR A 67 0.80 1.14 -6.17
N THR A 68 0.69 0.60 -7.37
CA THR A 68 0.16 -0.75 -7.56
C THR A 68 1.26 -1.80 -7.45
N GLU A 69 0.87 -3.07 -7.50
CA GLU A 69 1.82 -4.18 -7.39
C GLU A 69 2.99 -4.05 -8.37
N GLY A 70 2.69 -3.72 -9.63
CA GLY A 70 3.73 -3.60 -10.67
C GLY A 70 4.67 -2.44 -10.44
N GLN A 71 4.29 -1.47 -9.61
CA GLN A 71 5.13 -0.33 -9.25
C GLN A 71 5.90 -0.58 -7.96
N ILE A 72 5.39 -1.45 -7.10
CA ILE A 72 6.01 -1.77 -5.81
C ILE A 72 7.09 -2.82 -5.97
N PHE A 73 6.83 -3.87 -6.75
CA PHE A 73 7.76 -4.97 -6.95
C PHE A 73 8.40 -4.88 -8.33
N ASP A 74 9.69 -5.18 -8.39
CA ASP A 74 10.40 -5.24 -9.66
C ASP A 74 10.19 -6.61 -10.34
N VAL A 75 10.85 -6.81 -11.46
CA VAL A 75 10.70 -8.04 -12.25
C VAL A 75 11.17 -9.29 -11.49
N ASP A 76 12.03 -9.12 -10.51
CA ASP A 76 12.54 -10.22 -9.69
C ASP A 76 11.68 -10.47 -8.45
N GLY A 77 10.59 -9.72 -8.28
CA GLY A 77 9.72 -9.83 -7.12
C GLY A 77 10.26 -9.14 -5.87
N LEU A 78 11.28 -8.33 -6.01
CA LEU A 78 11.83 -7.54 -4.91
C LEU A 78 11.19 -6.15 -4.89
N ILE A 79 11.14 -5.55 -3.71
CA ILE A 79 10.57 -4.21 -3.59
C ILE A 79 11.47 -3.20 -4.29
N ASP A 80 10.87 -2.41 -5.18
CA ASP A 80 11.59 -1.43 -5.99
C ASP A 80 12.22 -0.34 -5.10
N THR A 81 13.43 0.07 -5.45
CA THR A 81 14.13 1.12 -4.71
C THR A 81 13.38 2.43 -4.68
N LYS A 82 12.49 2.68 -5.64
CA LYS A 82 11.63 3.86 -5.64
C LYS A 82 10.78 3.93 -4.37
N ILE A 83 10.32 2.80 -3.88
CA ILE A 83 9.51 2.76 -2.65
C ILE A 83 10.36 3.20 -1.47
N LEU A 84 11.62 2.76 -1.41
CA LEU A 84 12.53 3.18 -0.36
C LEU A 84 12.76 4.69 -0.39
N GLU A 85 12.92 5.26 -1.58
CA GLU A 85 13.11 6.70 -1.73
C GLU A 85 11.89 7.48 -1.29
N ILE A 86 10.69 6.97 -1.60
CA ILE A 86 9.43 7.57 -1.17
C ILE A 86 9.36 7.59 0.36
N LEU A 87 9.75 6.49 1.01
CA LEU A 87 9.77 6.42 2.47
C LEU A 87 10.73 7.44 3.07
N LYS A 88 11.89 7.62 2.45
CA LYS A 88 12.90 8.55 2.96
C LYS A 88 12.48 10.00 2.85
N SER A 89 11.58 10.33 1.93
CA SER A 89 11.14 11.70 1.72
C SER A 89 9.91 12.07 2.56
N MET A 90 9.41 11.14 3.36
CA MET A 90 8.28 11.39 4.25
C MET A 90 8.70 12.10 5.53
#